data_bb0e1f7252735d7b6d0fdd4861a8c3bb
#
_entry.id   bb0e1f7252735d7b6d0fdd4861a8c3bb
#
_cell.length_a   1.000
_cell.length_b   1.000
_cell.length_c   1.000
_cell.angle_alpha   90.00
_cell.angle_beta   90.00
_cell.angle_gamma   90.00
#
_symmetry.space_group_name_H-M   'P 1'
#
loop_
_entity.id
_entity.type
_entity.pdbx_description
1 polymer ?
#
loop_
_entity_poly.entity_id
_entity_poly.type
_entity_poly.pdbx_seq_one_letter_code
_entity_poly.pdbx_strand_id
1 'polypeptide(L)'
;MITGHPPVSVTTDYTVAMTVLSIRFKRLGVYERLKRSAAQRAESLSAAGERLIDEGLRMDAYPGIVFRDGPAGRRAALDTGPDVWEVVPLLRGLSGSLEERMAETAEQLWLTERQVRAVSRYYAEFTDEIDAEIAENDEVADRELAAWEKERKLLTG
;
A
#
# COMPACT_ATOMS: atom_id res chain seq x y z
N MET A 1 32.49 2.72 -46.90
CA MET A 1 31.14 2.11 -46.86
C MET A 1 30.90 1.62 -45.47
N ILE A 2 30.11 2.37 -44.69
CA ILE A 2 29.78 2.02 -43.30
C ILE A 2 28.34 1.56 -43.32
N THR A 3 28.13 0.26 -43.20
CA THR A 3 26.79 -0.35 -43.10
C THR A 3 26.28 -0.19 -41.68
N GLY A 4 25.39 0.80 -41.49
CA GLY A 4 24.65 0.96 -40.24
C GLY A 4 23.62 -0.15 -40.06
N HIS A 5 23.70 -0.89 -38.94
CA HIS A 5 22.65 -1.76 -38.49
C HIS A 5 21.56 -0.90 -37.80
N PRO A 6 20.28 -1.09 -38.11
CA PRO A 6 19.21 -0.43 -37.35
C PRO A 6 19.11 -1.00 -35.93
N PRO A 7 18.73 -0.18 -34.93
CA PRO A 7 18.53 -0.66 -33.59
C PRO A 7 17.33 -1.61 -33.55
N VAL A 8 17.55 -2.80 -32.99
CA VAL A 8 16.49 -3.76 -32.70
C VAL A 8 15.69 -3.23 -31.54
N SER A 9 14.49 -2.73 -31.81
CA SER A 9 13.50 -2.40 -30.74
C SER A 9 13.03 -3.69 -30.10
N VAL A 10 13.54 -3.99 -28.91
CA VAL A 10 13.00 -5.06 -28.06
C VAL A 10 11.73 -4.50 -27.40
N THR A 11 10.60 -4.73 -28.02
CA THR A 11 9.30 -4.55 -27.37
C THR A 11 9.12 -5.73 -26.44
N THR A 12 9.39 -5.51 -25.15
CA THR A 12 9.09 -6.51 -24.11
C THR A 12 7.58 -6.49 -23.87
N ASP A 13 6.88 -7.37 -24.57
CA ASP A 13 5.46 -7.64 -24.33
C ASP A 13 5.35 -8.35 -22.96
N TYR A 14 5.06 -7.61 -21.90
CA TYR A 14 4.65 -8.17 -20.63
C TYR A 14 3.21 -8.65 -20.74
N THR A 15 3.02 -9.79 -21.39
CA THR A 15 1.77 -10.54 -21.27
C THR A 15 1.73 -11.07 -19.82
N VAL A 16 0.95 -10.42 -18.97
CA VAL A 16 0.65 -10.96 -17.63
C VAL A 16 -0.05 -12.29 -17.83
N ALA A 17 0.69 -13.39 -17.69
CA ALA A 17 0.13 -14.73 -17.77
C ALA A 17 -0.87 -14.90 -16.60
N MET A 18 -2.17 -14.93 -16.90
CA MET A 18 -3.21 -15.24 -15.92
C MET A 18 -3.00 -16.68 -15.42
N THR A 19 -2.65 -16.80 -14.14
CA THR A 19 -2.52 -18.11 -13.48
C THR A 19 -3.84 -18.44 -12.81
N VAL A 20 -4.38 -19.65 -13.05
CA VAL A 20 -5.65 -20.10 -12.46
C VAL A 20 -5.38 -21.04 -11.30
N LEU A 21 -5.94 -20.72 -10.13
CA LEU A 21 -5.97 -21.59 -8.95
C LEU A 21 -7.40 -22.04 -8.68
N SER A 22 -7.64 -23.36 -8.60
CA SER A 22 -8.92 -23.93 -8.21
C SER A 22 -8.92 -24.34 -6.74
N ILE A 23 -9.81 -23.76 -5.94
CA ILE A 23 -9.93 -24.06 -4.50
C ILE A 23 -11.21 -24.85 -4.23
N ARG A 24 -11.08 -26.00 -3.59
CA ARG A 24 -12.21 -26.79 -3.11
C ARG A 24 -12.44 -26.57 -1.63
N PHE A 25 -13.51 -25.88 -1.28
CA PHE A 25 -13.86 -25.60 0.12
C PHE A 25 -14.45 -26.86 0.79
N LYS A 26 -13.75 -27.36 1.81
CA LYS A 26 -14.27 -28.45 2.66
C LYS A 26 -15.25 -27.93 3.74
N ARG A 27 -15.16 -26.64 4.07
CA ARG A 27 -15.99 -25.97 5.08
C ARG A 27 -16.92 -24.98 4.38
N LEU A 28 -18.22 -25.30 4.33
CA LEU A 28 -19.22 -24.45 3.71
C LEU A 28 -19.20 -23.01 4.29
N GLY A 29 -19.01 -22.86 5.60
CA GLY A 29 -18.95 -21.57 6.26
C GLY A 29 -17.80 -20.65 5.80
N VAL A 30 -16.68 -21.19 5.27
CA VAL A 30 -15.61 -20.37 4.66
C VAL A 30 -16.08 -19.78 3.35
N TYR A 31 -16.69 -20.61 2.50
CA TYR A 31 -17.24 -20.17 1.22
C TYR A 31 -18.32 -19.10 1.39
N GLU A 32 -19.25 -19.29 2.34
CA GLU A 32 -20.31 -18.31 2.60
C GLU A 32 -19.77 -16.98 3.17
N ARG A 33 -18.68 -17.00 3.96
CA ARG A 33 -17.99 -15.76 4.40
C ARG A 33 -17.34 -15.05 3.22
N LEU A 34 -16.69 -15.79 2.32
CA LEU A 34 -16.08 -15.21 1.12
C LEU A 34 -17.15 -14.54 0.24
N LYS A 35 -18.28 -15.19 0.00
CA LYS A 35 -19.40 -14.60 -0.75
C LYS A 35 -19.92 -13.30 -0.12
N ARG A 36 -20.09 -13.28 1.20
CA ARG A 36 -20.52 -12.06 1.91
C ARG A 36 -19.48 -10.94 1.79
N SER A 37 -18.19 -11.25 1.95
CA SER A 37 -17.12 -10.29 1.80
C SER A 37 -17.09 -9.67 0.39
N ALA A 38 -17.21 -10.52 -0.64
CA ALA A 38 -17.27 -10.07 -2.03
C ALA A 38 -18.48 -9.15 -2.27
N ALA A 39 -19.68 -9.55 -1.79
CA ALA A 39 -20.89 -8.77 -1.95
C ALA A 39 -20.82 -7.41 -1.23
N GLN A 40 -20.26 -7.36 -0.02
CA GLN A 40 -20.09 -6.11 0.75
C GLN A 40 -19.20 -5.08 0.06
N ARG A 41 -18.27 -5.54 -0.79
CA ARG A 41 -17.31 -4.68 -1.52
C ARG A 41 -17.64 -4.53 -3.00
N ALA A 42 -18.76 -5.08 -3.45
CA ALA A 42 -19.13 -5.14 -4.88
C ALA A 42 -18.01 -5.76 -5.75
N GLU A 43 -17.24 -6.70 -5.20
CA GLU A 43 -16.17 -7.45 -5.88
C GLU A 43 -16.71 -8.76 -6.47
N SER A 44 -16.04 -9.28 -7.50
CA SER A 44 -16.23 -10.67 -7.92
C SER A 44 -15.71 -11.63 -6.86
N LEU A 45 -16.22 -12.87 -6.85
CA LEU A 45 -15.74 -13.90 -5.92
C LEU A 45 -14.24 -14.21 -6.11
N SER A 46 -13.77 -14.17 -7.37
CA SER A 46 -12.35 -14.37 -7.69
C SER A 46 -11.49 -13.21 -7.18
N ALA A 47 -11.89 -11.96 -7.39
CA ALA A 47 -11.16 -10.79 -6.89
C ALA A 47 -11.11 -10.76 -5.37
N ALA A 48 -12.23 -11.07 -4.69
CA ALA A 48 -12.24 -11.18 -3.23
C ALA A 48 -11.33 -12.31 -2.72
N GLY A 49 -11.31 -13.45 -3.43
CA GLY A 49 -10.42 -14.56 -3.10
C GLY A 49 -8.95 -14.19 -3.27
N GLU A 50 -8.58 -13.61 -4.39
CA GLU A 50 -7.22 -13.15 -4.68
C GLU A 50 -6.72 -12.15 -3.63
N ARG A 51 -7.50 -11.11 -3.36
CA ARG A 51 -7.19 -10.10 -2.35
C ARG A 51 -6.97 -10.71 -0.96
N LEU A 52 -7.89 -11.56 -0.50
CA LEU A 52 -7.79 -12.18 0.83
C LEU A 52 -6.62 -13.15 0.95
N ILE A 53 -6.24 -13.81 -0.13
CA ILE A 53 -5.04 -14.67 -0.16
C ILE A 53 -3.79 -13.80 -0.10
N ASP A 54 -3.69 -12.76 -0.93
CA ASP A 54 -2.55 -11.84 -0.95
C ASP A 54 -2.35 -11.17 0.41
N GLU A 55 -3.40 -10.55 0.96
CA GLU A 55 -3.36 -9.94 2.29
C GLU A 55 -2.95 -10.95 3.39
N GLY A 56 -3.49 -12.16 3.35
CA GLY A 56 -3.15 -13.23 4.30
C GLY A 56 -1.68 -13.62 4.23
N LEU A 57 -1.13 -13.80 3.02
CA LEU A 57 0.27 -14.12 2.81
C LEU A 57 1.19 -12.98 3.27
N ARG A 58 0.81 -11.73 3.00
CA ARG A 58 1.57 -10.56 3.48
C ARG A 58 1.56 -10.45 5.00
N MET A 59 0.41 -10.66 5.65
CA MET A 59 0.32 -10.65 7.12
C MET A 59 1.16 -11.75 7.76
N ASP A 60 1.21 -12.93 7.17
CA ASP A 60 2.08 -14.03 7.64
C ASP A 60 3.57 -13.71 7.47
N ALA A 61 3.96 -13.10 6.35
CA ALA A 61 5.34 -12.73 6.05
C ALA A 61 5.83 -11.52 6.87
N TYR A 62 4.93 -10.60 7.23
CA TYR A 62 5.23 -9.33 7.91
C TYR A 62 4.41 -9.16 9.20
N PRO A 63 4.76 -9.88 10.28
CA PRO A 63 4.05 -9.80 11.56
C PRO A 63 4.01 -8.35 12.10
N GLY A 64 2.82 -7.90 12.45
CA GLY A 64 2.54 -6.53 12.88
C GLY A 64 1.94 -5.65 11.77
N ILE A 65 1.91 -6.13 10.52
CA ILE A 65 1.17 -5.51 9.42
C ILE A 65 -0.19 -6.19 9.28
N VAL A 66 -1.22 -5.38 9.09
CA VAL A 66 -2.61 -5.78 8.82
C VAL A 66 -3.17 -4.95 7.67
N PHE A 67 -4.29 -5.39 7.10
CA PHE A 67 -5.01 -4.59 6.10
C PHE A 67 -6.33 -4.08 6.68
N ARG A 68 -6.58 -2.79 6.55
CA ARG A 68 -7.82 -2.17 7.03
C ARG A 68 -8.37 -1.16 6.04
N ASP A 69 -9.68 -0.94 6.12
CA ASP A 69 -10.36 0.04 5.31
C ASP A 69 -10.19 1.44 5.91
N GLY A 70 -9.93 2.40 5.06
CA GLY A 70 -9.85 3.82 5.39
C GLY A 70 -10.58 4.67 4.34
N PRO A 71 -10.58 6.01 4.49
CA PRO A 71 -11.21 6.92 3.54
C PRO A 71 -10.65 6.81 2.11
N ALA A 72 -9.38 6.48 1.98
CA ALA A 72 -8.69 6.30 0.70
C ALA A 72 -8.64 4.83 0.23
N GLY A 73 -9.51 3.97 0.76
CA GLY A 73 -9.57 2.56 0.41
C GLY A 73 -8.92 1.64 1.44
N ARG A 74 -8.63 0.42 1.02
CA ARG A 74 -8.02 -0.60 1.87
C ARG A 74 -6.51 -0.59 1.72
N ARG A 75 -5.79 -0.43 2.84
CA ARG A 75 -4.33 -0.23 2.86
C ARG A 75 -3.65 -1.06 3.94
N ALA A 76 -2.34 -1.26 3.77
CA ALA A 76 -1.48 -1.85 4.78
C ALA A 76 -1.28 -0.88 5.95
N ALA A 77 -1.41 -1.38 7.17
CA ALA A 77 -1.30 -0.61 8.41
C ALA A 77 -0.58 -1.41 9.49
N LEU A 78 -0.10 -0.73 10.51
CA LEU A 78 0.28 -1.40 11.76
C LEU A 78 -0.97 -1.94 12.46
N ASP A 79 -0.86 -3.10 13.09
CA ASP A 79 -1.94 -3.73 13.87
C ASP A 79 -2.47 -2.79 14.96
N THR A 80 -1.58 -2.02 15.58
CA THR A 80 -1.87 -0.94 16.52
C THR A 80 -1.03 0.29 16.13
N GLY A 81 -1.60 1.16 15.30
CA GLY A 81 -0.86 2.34 14.84
C GLY A 81 -1.37 2.89 13.50
N PRO A 82 -0.60 3.77 12.87
CA PRO A 82 -0.92 4.38 11.59
C PRO A 82 -0.80 3.40 10.43
N ASP A 83 -1.23 3.85 9.26
CA ASP A 83 -1.00 3.16 8.00
C ASP A 83 0.50 3.23 7.63
N VAL A 84 0.96 2.25 6.83
CA VAL A 84 2.39 2.19 6.44
C VAL A 84 2.82 3.44 5.70
N TRP A 85 1.98 3.96 4.79
CA TRP A 85 2.25 5.18 4.03
C TRP A 85 2.42 6.44 4.89
N GLU A 86 1.85 6.47 6.10
CA GLU A 86 1.99 7.61 7.03
C GLU A 86 3.35 7.61 7.74
N VAL A 87 3.93 6.43 7.96
CA VAL A 87 5.22 6.27 8.67
C VAL A 87 6.40 6.49 7.74
N VAL A 88 6.31 6.01 6.49
CA VAL A 88 7.41 5.99 5.54
C VAL A 88 7.98 7.39 5.22
N PRO A 89 7.18 8.45 4.98
CA PRO A 89 7.72 9.78 4.70
C PRO A 89 8.60 10.32 5.83
N LEU A 90 8.20 10.14 7.09
CA LEU A 90 8.99 10.54 8.24
C LEU A 90 10.30 9.75 8.30
N LEU A 91 10.23 8.43 8.22
CA LEU A 91 11.40 7.56 8.23
C LEU A 91 12.41 7.90 7.12
N ARG A 92 11.93 8.29 5.93
CA ARG A 92 12.77 8.70 4.79
C ARG A 92 13.35 10.11 4.95
N GLY A 93 12.60 11.02 5.55
CA GLY A 93 12.98 12.44 5.71
C GLY A 93 14.02 12.69 6.79
N LEU A 94 14.19 11.79 7.75
CA LEU A 94 15.17 11.92 8.82
C LEU A 94 16.59 11.65 8.33
N SER A 95 17.58 12.33 8.96
CA SER A 95 19.00 12.15 8.71
C SER A 95 19.62 11.16 9.70
N GLY A 96 20.77 10.59 9.34
CA GLY A 96 21.50 9.65 10.19
C GLY A 96 21.45 8.21 9.68
N SER A 97 21.93 7.28 10.48
CA SER A 97 21.86 5.84 10.22
C SER A 97 20.41 5.34 10.20
N LEU A 98 20.16 4.17 9.64
CA LEU A 98 18.83 3.58 9.64
C LEU A 98 18.30 3.37 11.06
N GLU A 99 19.15 2.93 11.97
CA GLU A 99 18.81 2.72 13.38
C GLU A 99 18.41 4.04 14.07
N GLU A 100 19.15 5.10 13.87
CA GLU A 100 18.83 6.43 14.41
C GLU A 100 17.50 6.94 13.86
N ARG A 101 17.28 6.84 12.56
CA ARG A 101 16.00 7.24 11.93
C ARG A 101 14.82 6.41 12.44
N MET A 102 15.00 5.08 12.63
CA MET A 102 13.95 4.23 13.19
C MET A 102 13.63 4.60 14.62
N ALA A 103 14.63 4.86 15.46
CA ALA A 103 14.41 5.27 16.85
C ALA A 103 13.69 6.63 16.92
N GLU A 104 14.12 7.61 16.14
CA GLU A 104 13.49 8.92 16.08
C GLU A 104 12.06 8.86 15.52
N THR A 105 11.81 8.05 14.47
CA THR A 105 10.46 7.81 13.95
C THR A 105 9.56 7.19 15.02
N ALA A 106 10.08 6.23 15.78
CA ALA A 106 9.34 5.59 16.86
C ALA A 106 8.95 6.61 17.94
N GLU A 107 9.85 7.50 18.33
CA GLU A 107 9.59 8.55 19.31
C GLU A 107 8.54 9.54 18.80
N GLN A 108 8.70 10.06 17.59
CA GLN A 108 7.81 11.08 17.02
C GLN A 108 6.37 10.57 16.79
N LEU A 109 6.21 9.29 16.42
CA LEU A 109 4.91 8.69 16.13
C LEU A 109 4.33 7.86 17.28
N TRP A 110 4.99 7.87 18.45
CA TRP A 110 4.57 7.08 19.62
C TRP A 110 4.47 5.58 19.32
N LEU A 111 5.39 5.08 18.50
CA LEU A 111 5.52 3.68 18.10
C LEU A 111 6.68 3.02 18.86
N THR A 112 6.70 1.70 18.84
CA THR A 112 7.90 0.95 19.20
C THR A 112 8.84 0.81 18.02
N GLU A 113 10.14 0.70 18.25
CA GLU A 113 11.12 0.44 17.18
C GLU A 113 10.79 -0.85 16.40
N ARG A 114 10.18 -1.84 17.06
CA ARG A 114 9.71 -3.07 16.42
C ARG A 114 8.65 -2.77 15.36
N GLN A 115 7.71 -1.87 15.63
CA GLN A 115 6.67 -1.45 14.67
C GLN A 115 7.29 -0.70 13.50
N VAL A 116 8.19 0.24 13.75
CA VAL A 116 8.89 0.97 12.69
C VAL A 116 9.74 0.02 11.83
N ARG A 117 10.37 -0.98 12.45
CA ARG A 117 11.10 -2.03 11.72
C ARG A 117 10.19 -2.89 10.87
N ALA A 118 8.98 -3.22 11.32
CA ALA A 118 7.98 -3.94 10.52
C ALA A 118 7.58 -3.12 9.29
N VAL A 119 7.31 -1.82 9.46
CA VAL A 119 7.03 -0.89 8.36
C VAL A 119 8.20 -0.83 7.37
N SER A 120 9.42 -0.65 7.85
CA SER A 120 10.62 -0.58 6.99
C SER A 120 10.80 -1.84 6.14
N ARG A 121 10.60 -3.02 6.73
CA ARG A 121 10.69 -4.31 6.01
C ARG A 121 9.58 -4.47 4.98
N TYR A 122 8.37 -4.10 5.33
CA TYR A 122 7.22 -4.15 4.43
C TYR A 122 7.42 -3.18 3.25
N TYR A 123 7.80 -1.94 3.53
CA TYR A 123 8.08 -0.94 2.52
C TYR A 123 9.19 -1.37 1.54
N ALA A 124 10.24 -2.02 2.01
CA ALA A 124 11.33 -2.50 1.15
C ALA A 124 10.86 -3.51 0.08
N GLU A 125 9.82 -4.29 0.36
CA GLU A 125 9.23 -5.25 -0.59
C GLU A 125 8.15 -4.61 -1.47
N PHE A 126 7.34 -3.71 -0.91
CA PHE A 126 6.18 -3.11 -1.57
C PHE A 126 6.39 -1.61 -1.82
N THR A 127 7.60 -1.21 -2.23
CA THR A 127 8.00 0.20 -2.40
C THR A 127 7.08 0.94 -3.35
N ASP A 128 6.82 0.39 -4.54
CA ASP A 128 6.02 1.05 -5.57
C ASP A 128 4.56 1.26 -5.12
N GLU A 129 4.00 0.29 -4.41
CA GLU A 129 2.64 0.37 -3.86
C GLU A 129 2.53 1.49 -2.81
N ILE A 130 3.46 1.50 -1.87
CA ILE A 130 3.45 2.50 -0.78
C ILE A 130 3.79 3.91 -1.31
N ASP A 131 4.74 4.03 -2.25
CA ASP A 131 5.05 5.32 -2.87
C ASP A 131 3.85 5.87 -3.67
N ALA A 132 3.08 5.01 -4.33
CA ALA A 132 1.82 5.42 -4.98
C ALA A 132 0.77 5.90 -3.97
N GLU A 133 0.63 5.22 -2.83
CA GLU A 133 -0.27 5.65 -1.75
C GLU A 133 0.14 7.01 -1.17
N ILE A 134 1.44 7.25 -0.97
CA ILE A 134 1.98 8.54 -0.50
C ILE A 134 1.63 9.63 -1.52
N ALA A 135 1.93 9.41 -2.80
CA ALA A 135 1.65 10.38 -3.85
C ALA A 135 0.16 10.74 -3.96
N GLU A 136 -0.73 9.73 -3.86
CA GLU A 136 -2.19 9.96 -3.86
C GLU A 136 -2.63 10.83 -2.69
N ASN A 137 -2.08 10.62 -1.50
CA ASN A 137 -2.42 11.43 -0.33
C ASN A 137 -1.87 12.86 -0.43
N ASP A 138 -0.66 13.03 -0.97
CA ASP A 138 -0.08 14.36 -1.21
C ASP A 138 -0.96 15.16 -2.20
N GLU A 139 -1.42 14.54 -3.29
CA GLU A 139 -2.33 15.16 -4.25
C GLU A 139 -3.68 15.56 -3.62
N VAL A 140 -4.21 14.75 -2.70
CA VAL A 140 -5.45 15.10 -1.96
C VAL A 140 -5.19 16.29 -1.06
N ALA A 141 -4.11 16.30 -0.28
CA ALA A 141 -3.75 17.38 0.62
C ALA A 141 -3.54 18.70 -0.13
N ASP A 142 -2.87 18.68 -1.27
CA ASP A 142 -2.66 19.86 -2.12
C ASP A 142 -3.98 20.42 -2.66
N ARG A 143 -4.90 19.56 -3.09
CA ARG A 143 -6.23 19.98 -3.56
C ARG A 143 -7.07 20.61 -2.44
N GLU A 144 -7.03 20.01 -1.24
CA GLU A 144 -7.76 20.55 -0.07
C GLU A 144 -7.18 21.89 0.37
N LEU A 145 -5.85 22.03 0.40
CA LEU A 145 -5.18 23.29 0.72
C LEU A 145 -5.56 24.40 -0.28
N ALA A 146 -5.50 24.09 -1.57
CA ALA A 146 -5.89 25.04 -2.62
C ALA A 146 -7.37 25.47 -2.52
N ALA A 147 -8.25 24.52 -2.20
CA ALA A 147 -9.68 24.80 -1.98
C ALA A 147 -9.88 25.72 -0.76
N TRP A 148 -9.22 25.41 0.36
CA TRP A 148 -9.27 26.21 1.58
C TRP A 148 -8.72 27.63 1.36
N GLU A 149 -7.59 27.78 0.67
CA GLU A 149 -7.04 29.11 0.35
C GLU A 149 -7.99 29.93 -0.51
N LYS A 150 -8.67 29.31 -1.47
CA LYS A 150 -9.67 29.95 -2.31
C LYS A 150 -10.88 30.43 -1.48
N GLU A 151 -11.38 29.54 -0.61
CA GLU A 151 -12.47 29.88 0.30
C GLU A 151 -12.10 31.05 1.23
N ARG A 152 -10.91 30.97 1.84
CA ARG A 152 -10.40 32.04 2.72
C ARG A 152 -10.32 33.37 2.01
N LYS A 153 -9.83 33.41 0.77
CA LYS A 153 -9.77 34.67 -0.02
C LYS A 153 -11.15 35.28 -0.31
N LEU A 154 -12.16 34.43 -0.52
CA LEU A 154 -13.54 34.88 -0.74
C LEU A 154 -14.19 35.45 0.52
N LEU A 155 -13.82 34.95 1.70
CA LEU A 155 -14.40 35.34 2.98
C LEU A 155 -13.68 36.54 3.63
N THR A 156 -12.43 36.83 3.24
CA THR A 156 -11.60 37.89 3.83
C THR A 156 -11.43 39.14 2.92
N GLY A 157 -11.95 39.11 1.70
CA GLY A 157 -12.03 40.28 0.78
C GLY A 157 -13.35 40.98 0.93
#